data_05a7af538b575888fadf24cd3274c605
#
_entry.id   05a7af538b575888fadf24cd3274c605
#
_cell.length_a   1.000
_cell.length_b   1.000
_cell.length_c   1.000
_cell.angle_alpha   90.00
_cell.angle_beta   90.00
_cell.angle_gamma   90.00
#
_symmetry.space_group_name_H-M   'P 1'
#
loop_
_entity.id
_entity.type
_entity.pdbx_description
1 polymer ?
#
loop_
_entity_poly.entity_id
_entity_poly.type
_entity_poly.pdbx_seq_one_letter_code
_entity_poly.pdbx_strand_id
1 'polypeptide(L)'
;PGWAMKTSGKEDNLFSPYLKKPFKKAIKSGLIPENLTTITGTWGAISEQGDLSYLNIIHLAGLDATNPDHLTKGEMEGRRQAMLAIKALKEYNPGCEEAKLRNFGMTLGVRDTRKIDAVYNMTAHDVHNEAKFEDSIGIFPEFIDGYGVLVLPTTGRYFQLPYRAMLPKGVEYLLVTGRCVGGDKGSH
;
A
#
# COMPACT_ATOMS: atom_id res chain seq x y z
N PRO A 1 -15.14 4.32 -18.73
CA PRO A 1 -16.05 3.25 -18.75
C PRO A 1 -15.45 1.97 -18.14
N GLY A 2 -16.01 1.43 -17.09
CA GLY A 2 -15.69 0.11 -16.56
C GLY A 2 -14.49 -0.01 -15.60
N TRP A 3 -13.90 1.07 -15.16
CA TRP A 3 -12.74 1.09 -14.25
C TRP A 3 -13.12 1.10 -12.76
N ALA A 4 -14.41 1.05 -12.42
CA ALA A 4 -14.81 0.95 -11.03
C ALA A 4 -14.25 -0.34 -10.42
N MET A 5 -13.40 -0.23 -9.43
CA MET A 5 -13.05 -1.36 -8.58
C MET A 5 -14.35 -1.91 -8.00
N LYS A 6 -14.76 -3.08 -8.45
CA LYS A 6 -15.84 -3.80 -7.80
C LYS A 6 -15.27 -4.36 -6.51
N THR A 7 -15.55 -3.72 -5.40
CA THR A 7 -15.30 -4.27 -4.07
C THR A 7 -16.25 -5.43 -3.85
N SER A 8 -15.81 -6.63 -4.18
CA SER A 8 -16.61 -7.85 -4.01
C SER A 8 -16.17 -8.68 -2.80
N GLY A 9 -15.28 -8.15 -1.96
CA GLY A 9 -14.73 -8.87 -0.82
C GLY A 9 -13.75 -10.01 -1.21
N LYS A 10 -13.29 -10.04 -2.46
CA LYS A 10 -12.27 -10.99 -2.93
C LYS A 10 -11.04 -10.21 -3.39
N GLU A 11 -9.87 -10.61 -2.92
CA GLU A 11 -8.58 -10.02 -3.24
C GLU A 11 -8.35 -9.85 -4.75
N ASP A 12 -8.77 -10.81 -5.54
CA ASP A 12 -8.67 -10.78 -7.01
C ASP A 12 -9.38 -9.58 -7.67
N ASN A 13 -10.28 -8.91 -6.96
CA ASN A 13 -11.02 -7.77 -7.48
C ASN A 13 -10.42 -6.40 -7.11
N LEU A 14 -9.41 -6.37 -6.24
CA LEU A 14 -8.66 -5.15 -5.91
C LEU A 14 -7.68 -4.77 -7.02
N PHE A 15 -7.15 -5.77 -7.70
CA PHE A 15 -6.16 -5.54 -8.75
C PHE A 15 -6.86 -5.44 -10.10
N SER A 16 -6.56 -4.37 -10.83
CA SER A 16 -7.11 -4.20 -12.16
C SER A 16 -6.74 -5.38 -13.07
N PRO A 17 -7.71 -6.09 -13.67
CA PRO A 17 -7.42 -7.17 -14.59
C PRO A 17 -6.64 -6.68 -15.82
N TYR A 18 -6.71 -5.39 -16.13
CA TYR A 18 -5.97 -4.75 -17.22
C TYR A 18 -4.49 -4.58 -16.93
N LEU A 19 -4.08 -4.57 -15.67
CA LEU A 19 -2.67 -4.59 -15.27
C LEU A 19 -2.13 -6.01 -15.13
N LYS A 20 -2.92 -6.92 -14.56
CA LYS A 20 -2.51 -8.31 -14.31
C LYS A 20 -2.11 -9.07 -15.59
N LYS A 21 -2.88 -8.92 -16.66
CA LYS A 21 -2.60 -9.60 -17.95
C LYS A 21 -1.33 -9.09 -18.63
N PRO A 22 -1.12 -7.78 -18.84
CA PRO A 22 0.11 -7.23 -19.38
C PRO A 22 1.35 -7.66 -18.60
N PHE A 23 1.34 -7.55 -17.29
CA PHE A 23 2.50 -7.92 -16.47
C PHE A 23 2.83 -9.41 -16.51
N LYS A 24 1.82 -10.30 -16.52
CA LYS A 24 2.05 -11.72 -16.75
C LYS A 24 2.70 -12.01 -18.11
N LYS A 25 2.27 -11.31 -19.18
CA LYS A 25 2.91 -11.43 -20.50
C LYS A 25 4.35 -10.92 -20.48
N ALA A 26 4.59 -9.77 -19.82
CA ALA A 26 5.92 -9.18 -19.71
C ALA A 26 6.89 -10.07 -18.91
N ILE A 27 6.44 -10.76 -17.88
CA ILE A 27 7.23 -11.76 -17.16
C ILE A 27 7.53 -12.95 -18.07
N LYS A 28 6.51 -13.49 -18.73
CA LYS A 28 6.68 -14.65 -19.64
C LYS A 28 7.62 -14.37 -20.80
N SER A 29 7.69 -13.13 -21.31
CA SER A 29 8.60 -12.73 -22.38
C SER A 29 10.02 -12.39 -21.89
N GLY A 30 10.24 -12.34 -20.57
CA GLY A 30 11.51 -11.93 -19.98
C GLY A 30 11.73 -10.42 -19.91
N LEU A 31 10.74 -9.60 -20.30
CA LEU A 31 10.82 -8.13 -20.16
C LEU A 31 10.87 -7.72 -18.67
N ILE A 32 10.09 -8.38 -17.86
CA ILE A 32 10.14 -8.27 -16.39
C ILE A 32 10.78 -9.56 -15.86
N PRO A 33 11.86 -9.48 -15.06
CA PRO A 33 12.45 -10.64 -14.41
C PRO A 33 11.43 -11.42 -13.56
N GLU A 34 11.51 -12.75 -13.57
CA GLU A 34 10.55 -13.62 -12.86
C GLU A 34 10.48 -13.36 -11.35
N ASN A 35 11.58 -12.90 -10.75
CA ASN A 35 11.61 -12.57 -9.33
C ASN A 35 10.89 -11.25 -8.98
N LEU A 36 10.45 -10.48 -9.97
CA LEU A 36 9.69 -9.24 -9.78
C LEU A 36 8.17 -9.45 -9.94
N THR A 37 7.65 -10.51 -9.38
CA THR A 37 6.21 -10.84 -9.42
C THR A 37 5.32 -9.85 -8.68
N THR A 38 5.92 -8.98 -7.85
CA THR A 38 5.22 -7.93 -7.10
C THR A 38 4.90 -6.67 -7.92
N ILE A 39 5.31 -6.61 -9.20
CA ILE A 39 4.88 -5.55 -10.11
C ILE A 39 3.44 -5.83 -10.54
N THR A 40 2.53 -5.40 -9.71
CA THR A 40 1.08 -5.50 -9.89
C THR A 40 0.41 -4.45 -9.01
N GLY A 41 -0.84 -4.15 -9.25
CA GLY A 41 -1.52 -3.22 -8.36
C GLY A 41 -2.69 -2.50 -8.99
N THR A 42 -2.84 -1.24 -8.64
CA THR A 42 -3.97 -0.41 -8.99
C THR A 42 -3.54 0.85 -9.73
N TRP A 43 -4.47 1.44 -10.44
CA TRP A 43 -4.33 2.77 -11.01
C TRP A 43 -5.51 3.66 -10.62
N GLY A 44 -5.28 4.96 -10.65
CA GLY A 44 -6.31 5.95 -10.41
C GLY A 44 -7.18 6.23 -11.63
N ALA A 45 -7.97 7.29 -11.52
CA ALA A 45 -8.83 7.73 -12.61
C ALA A 45 -8.04 8.15 -13.84
N ILE A 46 -8.62 7.90 -15.00
CA ILE A 46 -8.12 8.42 -16.27
C ILE A 46 -8.82 9.76 -16.51
N SER A 47 -8.05 10.82 -16.76
CA SER A 47 -8.60 12.12 -17.14
C SER A 47 -9.17 12.10 -18.56
N GLU A 48 -9.92 13.13 -18.93
CA GLU A 48 -10.41 13.33 -20.30
C GLU A 48 -9.27 13.42 -21.33
N GLN A 49 -8.10 13.89 -20.89
CA GLN A 49 -6.89 13.96 -21.71
C GLN A 49 -6.13 12.63 -21.82
N GLY A 50 -6.60 11.59 -21.14
CA GLY A 50 -5.97 10.27 -21.12
C GLY A 50 -4.87 10.08 -20.07
N ASP A 51 -4.68 11.05 -19.17
CA ASP A 51 -3.69 10.92 -18.09
C ASP A 51 -4.19 10.00 -16.99
N LEU A 52 -3.34 9.10 -16.54
CA LEU A 52 -3.55 8.34 -15.31
C LEU A 52 -3.15 9.18 -14.10
N SER A 53 -4.06 9.33 -13.13
CA SER A 53 -3.80 10.12 -11.93
C SER A 53 -2.70 9.54 -11.07
N TYR A 54 -2.58 8.22 -10.99
CA TYR A 54 -1.49 7.50 -10.35
C TYR A 54 -1.44 6.02 -10.79
N LEU A 55 -0.26 5.41 -10.60
CA LEU A 55 -0.06 3.97 -10.66
C LEU A 55 0.59 3.52 -9.35
N ASN A 56 -0.10 2.68 -8.60
CA ASN A 56 0.43 2.03 -7.39
C ASN A 56 0.72 0.57 -7.73
N ILE A 57 1.88 0.30 -8.30
CA ILE A 57 2.21 -0.99 -8.92
C ILE A 57 3.58 -1.55 -8.52
N ILE A 58 4.39 -0.78 -7.79
CA ILE A 58 5.71 -1.23 -7.35
C ILE A 58 5.69 -1.45 -5.84
N HIS A 59 5.99 -2.66 -5.42
CA HIS A 59 6.09 -3.04 -4.02
C HIS A 59 7.49 -3.61 -3.74
N LEU A 60 8.24 -2.94 -2.90
CA LEU A 60 9.57 -3.37 -2.49
C LEU A 60 9.49 -4.04 -1.13
N ALA A 61 9.98 -5.27 -1.06
CA ALA A 61 10.05 -6.04 0.18
C ALA A 61 11.50 -6.22 0.64
N GLY A 62 11.69 -6.58 1.92
CA GLY A 62 13.00 -6.92 2.47
C GLY A 62 13.90 -5.70 2.73
N LEU A 63 13.35 -4.49 2.75
CA LEU A 63 14.07 -3.27 3.08
C LEU A 63 13.78 -2.85 4.52
N ASP A 64 14.83 -2.51 5.25
CA ASP A 64 14.71 -1.83 6.54
C ASP A 64 14.72 -0.32 6.30
N ALA A 65 13.55 0.29 6.36
CA ALA A 65 13.42 1.73 6.14
C ALA A 65 13.88 2.60 7.33
N THR A 66 14.45 2.01 8.36
CA THR A 66 15.20 2.72 9.40
C THR A 66 16.68 2.88 9.04
N ASN A 67 17.14 2.19 8.00
CA ASN A 67 18.51 2.23 7.47
C ASN A 67 18.57 3.13 6.23
N PRO A 68 19.35 4.22 6.23
CA PRO A 68 19.48 5.14 5.09
C PRO A 68 19.95 4.47 3.79
N ASP A 69 20.86 3.49 3.89
CA ASP A 69 21.36 2.77 2.71
C ASP A 69 20.25 1.93 2.07
N HIS A 70 19.39 1.30 2.89
CA HIS A 70 18.23 0.58 2.41
C HIS A 70 17.19 1.51 1.77
N LEU A 71 17.01 2.71 2.30
CA LEU A 71 16.15 3.72 1.67
C LEU A 71 16.68 4.13 0.31
N THR A 72 17.98 4.45 0.21
CA THR A 72 18.64 4.79 -1.06
C THR A 72 18.51 3.67 -2.08
N LYS A 73 18.79 2.43 -1.67
CA LYS A 73 18.62 1.25 -2.52
C LYS A 73 17.16 1.07 -2.97
N GLY A 74 16.21 1.31 -2.06
CA GLY A 74 14.79 1.25 -2.36
C GLY A 74 14.36 2.28 -3.40
N GLU A 75 14.82 3.52 -3.29
CA GLU A 75 14.58 4.58 -4.26
C GLU A 75 15.09 4.22 -5.66
N MET A 76 16.32 3.73 -5.74
CA MET A 76 16.93 3.32 -7.02
C MET A 76 16.17 2.15 -7.65
N GLU A 77 15.90 1.11 -6.86
CA GLU A 77 15.24 -0.11 -7.34
C GLU A 77 13.77 0.16 -7.70
N GLY A 78 13.06 0.94 -6.90
CA GLY A 78 11.67 1.32 -7.17
C GLY A 78 11.53 2.06 -8.50
N ARG A 79 12.43 3.00 -8.79
CA ARG A 79 12.45 3.73 -10.07
C ARG A 79 12.79 2.81 -11.23
N ARG A 80 13.75 1.91 -11.07
CA ARG A 80 14.08 0.90 -12.07
C ARG A 80 12.88 0.01 -12.40
N GLN A 81 12.17 -0.50 -11.39
CA GLN A 81 10.99 -1.33 -11.58
C GLN A 81 9.84 -0.54 -12.21
N ALA A 82 9.65 0.73 -11.84
CA ALA A 82 8.64 1.57 -12.47
C ALA A 82 8.88 1.73 -13.98
N MET A 83 10.12 1.87 -14.42
CA MET A 83 10.44 1.94 -15.84
C MET A 83 10.17 0.62 -16.57
N LEU A 84 10.39 -0.53 -15.92
CA LEU A 84 9.99 -1.84 -16.47
C LEU A 84 8.47 -1.96 -16.59
N ALA A 85 7.74 -1.50 -15.59
CA ALA A 85 6.28 -1.50 -15.61
C ALA A 85 5.71 -0.65 -16.75
N ILE A 86 6.28 0.55 -17.00
CA ILE A 86 5.89 1.39 -18.14
C ILE A 86 6.16 0.69 -19.46
N LYS A 87 7.31 0.05 -19.63
CA LYS A 87 7.60 -0.75 -20.84
C LYS A 87 6.59 -1.86 -21.04
N ALA A 88 6.25 -2.59 -19.96
CA ALA A 88 5.25 -3.66 -20.03
C ALA A 88 3.86 -3.15 -20.41
N LEU A 89 3.44 -2.00 -19.89
CA LEU A 89 2.18 -1.36 -20.28
C LEU A 89 2.19 -0.98 -21.76
N LYS A 90 3.25 -0.37 -22.26
CA LYS A 90 3.36 0.02 -23.68
C LYS A 90 3.31 -1.17 -24.62
N GLU A 91 3.93 -2.28 -24.25
CA GLU A 91 4.06 -3.46 -25.12
C GLU A 91 2.85 -4.39 -25.07
N TYR A 92 2.21 -4.52 -23.89
CA TYR A 92 1.20 -5.56 -23.69
C TYR A 92 -0.19 -5.04 -23.33
N ASN A 93 -0.38 -3.74 -23.17
CA ASN A 93 -1.68 -3.16 -22.82
C ASN A 93 -2.21 -2.27 -23.96
N PRO A 94 -3.21 -2.72 -24.71
CA PRO A 94 -3.79 -1.93 -25.82
C PRO A 94 -4.25 -0.55 -25.35
N GLY A 95 -3.87 0.49 -26.09
CA GLY A 95 -4.15 1.88 -25.77
C GLY A 95 -3.09 2.56 -24.90
N CYS A 96 -2.01 1.84 -24.52
CA CYS A 96 -0.90 2.39 -23.77
C CYS A 96 0.41 2.49 -24.58
N GLU A 97 0.36 2.30 -25.88
CA GLU A 97 1.55 2.24 -26.75
C GLU A 97 2.41 3.51 -26.67
N GLU A 98 1.74 4.66 -26.54
CA GLU A 98 2.37 5.97 -26.43
C GLU A 98 2.48 6.49 -24.99
N ALA A 99 2.24 5.61 -24.00
CA ALA A 99 2.31 6.00 -22.59
C ALA A 99 3.68 6.56 -22.22
N LYS A 100 3.68 7.65 -21.48
CA LYS A 100 4.89 8.30 -20.98
C LYS A 100 4.78 8.47 -19.47
N LEU A 101 5.91 8.26 -18.79
CA LEU A 101 5.99 8.57 -17.38
C LEU A 101 6.01 10.09 -17.19
N ARG A 102 5.07 10.62 -16.43
CA ARG A 102 5.03 12.04 -16.07
C ARG A 102 6.00 12.35 -14.93
N ASN A 103 5.86 11.59 -13.83
CA ASN A 103 6.70 11.73 -12.65
C ASN A 103 6.66 10.46 -11.80
N PHE A 104 7.64 10.31 -10.91
CA PHE A 104 7.59 9.37 -9.80
C PHE A 104 7.00 10.03 -8.55
N GLY A 105 6.62 9.23 -7.57
CA GLY A 105 6.47 9.72 -6.20
C GLY A 105 7.77 10.38 -5.73
N MET A 106 7.67 11.44 -4.95
CA MET A 106 8.85 12.20 -4.49
C MET A 106 9.81 11.33 -3.68
N THR A 107 9.25 10.48 -2.83
CA THR A 107 9.98 9.57 -1.95
C THR A 107 9.34 8.19 -1.94
N LEU A 108 10.10 7.22 -1.46
CA LEU A 108 9.60 5.88 -1.20
C LEU A 108 8.44 5.91 -0.20
N GLY A 109 7.34 5.26 -0.53
CA GLY A 109 6.17 5.14 0.33
C GLY A 109 6.39 4.11 1.45
N VAL A 110 7.14 4.50 2.47
CA VAL A 110 7.41 3.62 3.61
C VAL A 110 6.13 3.40 4.41
N ARG A 111 5.70 2.14 4.50
CA ARG A 111 4.44 1.76 5.14
C ARG A 111 4.56 1.62 6.65
N ASP A 112 5.64 1.01 7.13
CA ASP A 112 5.84 0.73 8.54
C ASP A 112 7.31 0.72 8.91
N THR A 113 7.64 1.28 10.09
CA THR A 113 9.00 1.31 10.65
C THR A 113 8.95 1.31 12.17
N ARG A 114 9.28 2.48 12.77
CA ARG A 114 9.29 2.67 14.22
C ARG A 114 7.90 3.00 14.71
N LYS A 115 7.53 2.40 15.82
CA LYS A 115 6.33 2.71 16.59
C LYS A 115 6.73 3.17 17.97
N ILE A 116 5.92 4.02 18.59
CA ILE A 116 6.11 4.36 19.98
C ILE A 116 5.68 3.21 20.89
N ASP A 117 6.29 3.11 22.07
CA ASP A 117 5.69 2.40 23.18
C ASP A 117 4.65 3.34 23.82
N ALA A 118 3.41 3.15 23.42
CA ALA A 118 2.30 3.99 23.84
C ALA A 118 1.68 3.51 25.16
N VAL A 119 0.89 4.38 25.80
CA VAL A 119 0.08 4.01 26.95
C VAL A 119 -0.82 2.81 26.63
N TYR A 120 -1.30 2.75 25.40
CA TYR A 120 -1.97 1.56 24.85
C TYR A 120 -1.39 1.24 23.48
N ASN A 121 -0.94 0.01 23.29
CA ASN A 121 -0.47 -0.45 21.98
C ASN A 121 -1.58 -1.32 21.36
N MET A 122 -2.10 -0.89 20.22
CA MET A 122 -3.10 -1.63 19.44
C MET A 122 -2.55 -3.01 19.05
N THR A 123 -3.42 -4.00 19.01
CA THR A 123 -3.09 -5.36 18.63
C THR A 123 -3.93 -5.84 17.45
N ALA A 124 -3.45 -6.87 16.74
CA ALA A 124 -4.25 -7.54 15.72
C ALA A 124 -5.60 -8.05 16.28
N HIS A 125 -5.61 -8.47 17.55
CA HIS A 125 -6.83 -8.89 18.24
C HIS A 125 -7.86 -7.76 18.33
N ASP A 126 -7.43 -6.53 18.63
CA ASP A 126 -8.35 -5.37 18.70
C ASP A 126 -9.00 -5.10 17.34
N VAL A 127 -8.23 -5.20 16.28
CA VAL A 127 -8.72 -5.00 14.91
C VAL A 127 -9.74 -6.08 14.54
N HIS A 128 -9.38 -7.35 14.72
CA HIS A 128 -10.23 -8.48 14.32
C HIS A 128 -11.50 -8.63 15.17
N ASN A 129 -11.48 -8.17 16.43
CA ASN A 129 -12.62 -8.29 17.34
C ASN A 129 -13.41 -6.98 17.49
N GLU A 130 -13.20 -6.03 16.57
CA GLU A 130 -13.99 -4.79 16.53
C GLU A 130 -13.93 -4.02 17.86
N ALA A 131 -12.74 -3.92 18.46
CA ALA A 131 -12.54 -3.32 19.76
C ALA A 131 -13.14 -1.91 19.84
N LYS A 132 -13.79 -1.60 20.97
CA LYS A 132 -14.39 -0.32 21.29
C LYS A 132 -13.71 0.26 22.53
N PHE A 133 -13.48 1.55 22.53
CA PHE A 133 -12.76 2.24 23.59
C PHE A 133 -13.51 3.51 24.02
N GLU A 134 -13.56 3.77 25.33
CA GLU A 134 -14.17 4.99 25.87
C GLU A 134 -13.47 6.26 25.40
N ASP A 135 -12.16 6.19 25.21
CA ASP A 135 -11.31 7.27 24.69
C ASP A 135 -11.11 7.22 23.18
N SER A 136 -12.08 6.67 22.44
CA SER A 136 -12.01 6.57 20.98
C SER A 136 -11.96 7.94 20.32
N ILE A 137 -11.01 8.09 19.39
CA ILE A 137 -10.84 9.29 18.55
C ILE A 137 -11.27 9.07 17.10
N GLY A 138 -11.56 7.85 16.72
CA GLY A 138 -11.98 7.52 15.36
C GLY A 138 -12.38 6.08 15.19
N ILE A 139 -13.07 5.81 14.10
CA ILE A 139 -13.48 4.48 13.66
C ILE A 139 -12.79 4.13 12.36
N PHE A 140 -12.36 2.88 12.23
CA PHE A 140 -11.68 2.38 11.05
C PHE A 140 -12.31 1.05 10.62
N PRO A 141 -12.46 0.81 9.30
CA PRO A 141 -12.89 -0.50 8.83
C PRO A 141 -11.84 -1.55 9.19
N GLU A 142 -12.25 -2.79 9.36
CA GLU A 142 -11.33 -3.91 9.46
C GLU A 142 -10.61 -4.06 8.10
N PHE A 143 -9.51 -3.36 7.93
CA PHE A 143 -8.71 -3.37 6.72
C PHE A 143 -7.24 -3.52 7.09
N ILE A 144 -6.64 -4.62 6.68
CA ILE A 144 -5.22 -4.87 6.88
C ILE A 144 -4.59 -5.06 5.49
N ASP A 145 -3.62 -4.24 5.18
CA ASP A 145 -2.84 -4.31 3.95
C ASP A 145 -1.37 -4.15 4.28
N GLY A 146 -0.75 -5.25 4.64
CA GLY A 146 0.66 -5.23 4.99
C GLY A 146 1.24 -6.63 5.21
N TYR A 147 2.54 -6.73 5.14
CA TYR A 147 3.30 -7.96 5.44
C TYR A 147 2.86 -9.21 4.67
N GLY A 148 2.30 -9.02 3.47
CA GLY A 148 1.78 -10.10 2.65
C GLY A 148 0.39 -10.60 3.06
N VAL A 149 -0.28 -9.88 3.96
CA VAL A 149 -1.65 -10.13 4.38
C VAL A 149 -2.54 -9.01 3.88
N LEU A 150 -3.66 -9.36 3.29
CA LEU A 150 -4.70 -8.43 2.89
C LEU A 150 -6.03 -8.89 3.48
N VAL A 151 -6.56 -8.10 4.39
CA VAL A 151 -7.92 -8.27 4.93
C VAL A 151 -8.78 -7.14 4.39
N LEU A 152 -9.84 -7.49 3.66
CA LEU A 152 -10.76 -6.53 3.08
C LEU A 152 -11.87 -6.16 4.06
N PRO A 153 -12.28 -4.88 4.06
CA PRO A 153 -13.38 -4.44 4.91
C PRO A 153 -14.67 -5.18 4.59
N THR A 154 -15.36 -5.63 5.62
CA THR A 154 -16.70 -6.16 5.51
C THR A 154 -17.69 -5.08 6.00
N THR A 155 -18.78 -4.89 5.26
CA THR A 155 -19.80 -3.89 5.61
C THR A 155 -20.30 -4.07 7.05
N GLY A 156 -20.27 -2.99 7.82
CA GLY A 156 -20.70 -2.96 9.20
C GLY A 156 -19.63 -3.31 10.24
N ARG A 157 -18.50 -3.85 9.82
CA ARG A 157 -17.38 -4.16 10.71
C ARG A 157 -16.43 -3.00 10.83
N TYR A 158 -16.09 -2.62 12.05
CA TYR A 158 -15.12 -1.56 12.34
C TYR A 158 -14.54 -1.70 13.74
N PHE A 159 -13.34 -1.23 13.91
CA PHE A 159 -12.70 -1.06 15.21
C PHE A 159 -12.51 0.43 15.52
N GLN A 160 -12.19 0.74 16.75
CA GLN A 160 -11.92 2.11 17.20
C GLN A 160 -10.42 2.29 17.50
N LEU A 161 -9.92 3.50 17.30
CA LEU A 161 -8.58 3.91 17.73
C LEU A 161 -8.70 4.68 19.04
N PRO A 162 -8.09 4.21 20.13
CA PRO A 162 -8.11 4.94 21.40
C PRO A 162 -7.08 6.08 21.39
N TYR A 163 -7.41 7.20 22.01
CA TYR A 163 -6.51 8.35 22.17
C TYR A 163 -5.18 7.97 22.80
N ARG A 164 -5.19 7.09 23.80
CA ARG A 164 -3.98 6.62 24.49
C ARG A 164 -3.01 5.81 23.62
N ALA A 165 -3.41 5.40 22.41
CA ALA A 165 -2.47 4.83 21.44
C ALA A 165 -1.54 5.86 20.81
N MET A 166 -1.87 7.15 20.93
CA MET A 166 -1.03 8.26 20.47
C MET A 166 -0.13 8.83 21.56
N LEU A 167 -0.29 8.40 22.81
CA LEU A 167 0.46 8.89 23.95
C LEU A 167 1.70 8.04 24.22
N PRO A 168 2.93 8.55 23.98
CA PRO A 168 4.14 7.80 24.30
C PRO A 168 4.31 7.71 25.83
N LYS A 169 4.72 6.55 26.32
CA LYS A 169 5.10 6.39 27.72
C LYS A 169 6.34 7.20 28.05
N GLY A 170 6.33 7.86 29.19
CA GLY A 170 7.49 8.60 29.71
C GLY A 170 7.81 9.91 29.00
N VAL A 171 6.95 10.37 28.08
CA VAL A 171 7.10 11.66 27.41
C VAL A 171 5.79 12.44 27.54
N GLU A 172 5.86 13.60 28.17
CA GLU A 172 4.70 14.47 28.35
C GLU A 172 4.55 15.47 27.20
N TYR A 173 3.34 15.94 27.00
CA TYR A 173 2.99 16.96 25.98
C TYR A 173 3.32 16.59 24.54
N LEU A 174 3.41 15.29 24.22
CA LEU A 174 3.66 14.78 22.87
C LEU A 174 2.51 13.86 22.44
N LEU A 175 2.01 14.09 21.23
CA LEU A 175 1.10 13.19 20.52
C LEU A 175 1.80 12.66 19.27
N VAL A 176 1.71 11.35 19.05
CA VAL A 176 2.28 10.68 17.89
C VAL A 176 1.17 10.07 17.04
N THR A 177 1.19 10.37 15.76
CA THR A 177 0.14 9.95 14.81
C THR A 177 0.74 9.21 13.60
N GLY A 178 -0.15 8.74 12.74
CA GLY A 178 0.24 8.04 11.52
C GLY A 178 0.87 6.68 11.82
N ARG A 179 1.79 6.25 10.97
CA ARG A 179 2.42 4.92 11.06
C ARG A 179 3.24 4.68 12.35
N CYS A 180 3.52 5.72 13.12
CA CYS A 180 4.29 5.63 14.36
C CYS A 180 3.41 5.45 15.61
N VAL A 181 2.09 5.46 15.49
CA VAL A 181 1.16 5.23 16.60
C VAL A 181 1.41 3.88 17.26
N GLY A 182 1.12 3.77 18.54
CA GLY A 182 1.37 2.54 19.30
C GLY A 182 0.55 1.36 18.81
N GLY A 183 1.23 0.28 18.49
CA GLY A 183 0.59 -0.94 18.02
C GLY A 183 1.57 -2.03 17.63
N ASP A 184 1.08 -3.23 17.45
CA ASP A 184 1.85 -4.36 16.94
C ASP A 184 1.84 -4.42 15.41
N LYS A 185 2.58 -5.37 14.87
CA LYS A 185 2.71 -5.59 13.43
C LYS A 185 1.37 -5.93 12.76
N GLY A 186 0.44 -6.53 13.47
CA GLY A 186 -0.83 -7.01 12.92
C GLY A 186 -1.97 -6.01 13.03
N SER A 187 -1.76 -4.86 13.68
CA SER A 187 -2.76 -3.82 13.90
C SER A 187 -2.67 -2.65 12.91
N HIS A 188 -1.75 -2.70 11.97
CA HIS A 188 -1.44 -1.60 11.03
C HIS A 188 -1.41 -2.05 9.58
#